data_f03f79fcbbd49bad15c0104a240fa8fe
#
_entry.id   f03f79fcbbd49bad15c0104a240fa8fe
#
_cell.length_a   1.000
_cell.length_b   1.000
_cell.length_c   1.000
_cell.angle_alpha   90.00
_cell.angle_beta   90.00
_cell.angle_gamma   90.00
#
_symmetry.space_group_name_H-M   'P 1'
#
loop_
_entity.id
_entity.type
_entity.pdbx_description
1 polymer ?
#
loop_
_entity_poly.entity_id
_entity_poly.type
_entity_poly.pdbx_seq_one_letter_code
_entity_poly.pdbx_strand_id
1 'polypeptide(L)'
;FEEGIASNGEVQIYYRDYGPSDAEPILLVQGLGGQLVNWPDHLLEFLIENNFRPIVFDNRDSGLSSRFDSELFQEKNRSKTINSTYIKYFLRLPINPPYNLDDMANDSIIILDKLNIGKAHLLGISMGGMIAQIIAANHPDRIKTFTLIASSTSAPSPFNGPTRDVRKLLMKRSNNPNSTVNERIDRSKKIFALIGLEGYDLDTQEFYDKSVEAIKRAGPDDTGFSRQIMAILGSKNRIKKVKSISAKTLIVHGKQDPLIKVKNAYKTNKLIPNSELIILSEMRHLIEPPIFNLFKDDLLNHLTDI
;
A
#
# COMPACT_ATOMS: atom_id res chain seq x y z
N PHE A 1 20.51 -6.53 0.46
CA PHE A 1 19.85 -5.47 1.21
C PHE A 1 20.36 -5.39 2.66
N GLU A 2 20.26 -4.20 3.24
CA GLU A 2 20.44 -3.98 4.67
C GLU A 2 19.08 -3.86 5.36
N GLU A 3 18.98 -4.34 6.59
CA GLU A 3 17.76 -4.26 7.40
C GLU A 3 17.95 -3.29 8.56
N GLY A 4 16.89 -2.58 8.92
CA GLY A 4 16.95 -1.65 10.03
C GLY A 4 15.59 -1.29 10.61
N ILE A 5 15.66 -0.53 11.70
CA ILE A 5 14.49 0.04 12.37
C ILE A 5 14.67 1.56 12.42
N ALA A 6 13.69 2.26 11.87
CA ALA A 6 13.53 3.70 12.05
C ALA A 6 12.51 3.95 13.17
N SER A 7 12.79 4.90 14.07
CA SER A 7 11.94 5.18 15.23
C SER A 7 11.89 6.67 15.54
N ASN A 8 10.72 7.13 16.00
CA ASN A 8 10.54 8.45 16.60
C ASN A 8 10.37 8.39 18.13
N GLY A 9 10.70 7.24 18.75
CA GLY A 9 10.54 6.98 20.17
C GLY A 9 9.22 6.30 20.54
N GLU A 10 8.14 6.49 19.77
CA GLU A 10 6.84 5.87 20.02
C GLU A 10 6.55 4.69 19.07
N VAL A 11 6.98 4.83 17.82
CA VAL A 11 6.74 3.88 16.75
C VAL A 11 8.05 3.41 16.16
N GLN A 12 8.18 2.12 15.95
CA GLN A 12 9.30 1.47 15.28
C GLN A 12 8.83 0.95 13.93
N ILE A 13 9.50 1.36 12.87
CA ILE A 13 9.21 0.97 11.48
C ILE A 13 10.39 0.15 10.95
N TYR A 14 10.11 -1.11 10.64
CA TYR A 14 11.08 -2.03 10.06
C TYR A 14 11.18 -1.81 8.55
N TYR A 15 12.43 -1.70 8.04
CA TYR A 15 12.68 -1.46 6.62
C TYR A 15 13.79 -2.37 6.09
N ARG A 16 13.82 -2.50 4.76
CA ARG A 16 14.94 -3.05 3.96
C ARG A 16 15.39 -2.00 2.96
N ASP A 17 16.70 -1.87 2.83
CA ASP A 17 17.38 -0.97 1.92
C ASP A 17 18.17 -1.81 0.91
N TYR A 18 17.79 -1.75 -0.36
CA TYR A 18 18.25 -2.69 -1.40
C TYR A 18 19.41 -2.18 -2.25
N GLY A 19 19.98 -1.07 -1.96
CA GLY A 19 20.97 -0.54 -2.86
C GLY A 19 22.23 -0.01 -2.21
N PRO A 20 23.28 0.26 -3.03
CA PRO A 20 24.39 1.05 -2.59
C PRO A 20 23.92 2.46 -2.24
N SER A 21 24.59 3.09 -1.28
CA SER A 21 24.16 4.38 -0.72
C SER A 21 24.24 5.55 -1.72
N ASP A 22 24.99 5.38 -2.79
CA ASP A 22 25.15 6.35 -3.88
C ASP A 22 24.13 6.20 -5.03
N ALA A 23 23.36 5.10 -5.06
CA ALA A 23 22.26 4.94 -6.00
C ALA A 23 21.06 5.82 -5.64
N GLU A 24 20.22 6.12 -6.65
CA GLU A 24 19.09 7.03 -6.52
C GLU A 24 17.97 6.46 -5.64
N PRO A 25 17.65 7.07 -4.47
CA PRO A 25 16.71 6.47 -3.52
C PRO A 25 15.27 6.55 -4.02
N ILE A 26 14.55 5.43 -3.88
CA ILE A 26 13.12 5.31 -4.12
C ILE A 26 12.44 4.65 -2.94
N LEU A 27 11.49 5.36 -2.30
CA LEU A 27 10.71 4.85 -1.18
C LEU A 27 9.42 4.21 -1.68
N LEU A 28 9.22 2.94 -1.36
CA LEU A 28 8.06 2.15 -1.78
C LEU A 28 7.09 1.95 -0.63
N VAL A 29 5.86 2.45 -0.77
CA VAL A 29 4.81 2.39 0.26
C VAL A 29 3.77 1.33 -0.09
N GLN A 30 3.70 0.27 0.74
CA GLN A 30 2.87 -0.91 0.50
C GLN A 30 1.38 -0.67 0.81
N GLY A 31 0.51 -1.47 0.19
CA GLY A 31 -0.94 -1.43 0.35
C GLY A 31 -1.43 -2.01 1.69
N LEU A 32 -2.76 -2.05 1.85
CA LEU A 32 -3.46 -2.53 3.03
C LEU A 32 -3.09 -3.98 3.39
N GLY A 33 -2.53 -4.17 4.57
CA GLY A 33 -2.11 -5.46 5.12
C GLY A 33 -0.89 -6.07 4.41
N GLY A 34 -0.32 -5.37 3.43
CA GLY A 34 0.92 -5.76 2.78
C GLY A 34 2.13 -5.54 3.69
N GLN A 35 3.13 -6.38 3.51
CA GLN A 35 4.44 -6.29 4.15
C GLN A 35 5.51 -5.98 3.10
N LEU A 36 6.68 -5.55 3.52
CA LEU A 36 7.79 -5.27 2.62
C LEU A 36 8.17 -6.46 1.73
N VAL A 37 8.00 -7.70 2.21
CA VAL A 37 8.26 -8.93 1.44
C VAL A 37 7.23 -9.19 0.33
N ASN A 38 6.12 -8.46 0.31
CA ASN A 38 5.11 -8.58 -0.73
C ASN A 38 5.39 -7.70 -1.97
N TRP A 39 6.47 -6.91 -1.97
CA TRP A 39 6.88 -6.27 -3.19
C TRP A 39 7.36 -7.32 -4.20
N PRO A 40 6.93 -7.26 -5.48
CA PRO A 40 7.36 -8.19 -6.48
C PRO A 40 8.87 -8.08 -6.76
N ASP A 41 9.57 -9.23 -6.85
CA ASP A 41 11.02 -9.24 -7.09
C ASP A 41 11.36 -8.57 -8.41
N HIS A 42 10.60 -8.82 -9.47
CA HIS A 42 10.81 -8.21 -10.78
C HIS A 42 10.75 -6.66 -10.78
N LEU A 43 9.99 -6.05 -9.86
CA LEU A 43 9.99 -4.59 -9.69
C LEU A 43 11.27 -4.14 -8.97
N LEU A 44 11.66 -4.83 -7.88
CA LEU A 44 12.85 -4.47 -7.12
C LEU A 44 14.12 -4.66 -7.96
N GLU A 45 14.23 -5.78 -8.67
CA GLU A 45 15.31 -6.09 -9.60
C GLU A 45 15.41 -5.04 -10.71
N PHE A 46 14.30 -4.72 -11.35
CA PHE A 46 14.25 -3.67 -12.38
C PHE A 46 14.76 -2.31 -11.85
N LEU A 47 14.37 -1.91 -10.66
CA LEU A 47 14.84 -0.66 -10.06
C LEU A 47 16.34 -0.71 -9.77
N ILE A 48 16.83 -1.81 -9.21
CA ILE A 48 18.26 -1.99 -8.89
C ILE A 48 19.10 -1.99 -10.17
N GLU A 49 18.70 -2.72 -11.20
CA GLU A 49 19.37 -2.79 -12.49
C GLU A 49 19.46 -1.43 -13.20
N ASN A 50 18.52 -0.52 -12.90
CA ASN A 50 18.51 0.85 -13.40
C ASN A 50 19.08 1.89 -12.43
N ASN A 51 19.96 1.45 -11.50
CA ASN A 51 20.68 2.29 -10.54
C ASN A 51 19.79 3.06 -9.55
N PHE A 52 18.63 2.50 -9.19
CA PHE A 52 17.84 2.98 -8.07
C PHE A 52 18.15 2.17 -6.80
N ARG A 53 17.90 2.80 -5.67
CA ARG A 53 18.01 2.23 -4.32
C ARG A 53 16.62 2.05 -3.71
N PRO A 54 15.94 0.90 -3.94
CA PRO A 54 14.65 0.64 -3.35
C PRO A 54 14.72 0.57 -1.82
N ILE A 55 13.89 1.36 -1.16
CA ILE A 55 13.70 1.32 0.27
C ILE A 55 12.26 0.87 0.50
N VAL A 56 12.10 -0.31 1.08
CA VAL A 56 10.80 -0.91 1.37
C VAL A 56 10.63 -1.07 2.87
N PHE A 57 9.41 -0.99 3.36
CA PHE A 57 9.15 -1.06 4.78
C PHE A 57 7.79 -1.68 5.11
N ASP A 58 7.67 -2.17 6.30
CA ASP A 58 6.40 -2.59 6.87
C ASP A 58 5.67 -1.37 7.44
N ASN A 59 4.49 -1.08 6.94
CA ASN A 59 3.62 -0.08 7.57
C ASN A 59 3.35 -0.48 9.03
N ARG A 60 3.05 0.50 9.92
CA ARG A 60 2.56 0.17 11.25
C ARG A 60 1.44 -0.86 11.19
N ASP A 61 1.39 -1.77 12.14
CA ASP A 61 0.47 -2.92 12.17
C ASP A 61 0.70 -3.99 11.09
N SER A 62 1.81 -3.94 10.37
CA SER A 62 2.23 -4.97 9.40
C SER A 62 3.62 -5.50 9.75
N GLY A 63 3.88 -6.75 9.41
CA GLY A 63 5.20 -7.39 9.48
C GLY A 63 5.88 -7.25 10.83
N LEU A 64 7.07 -6.67 10.84
CA LEU A 64 7.92 -6.47 12.04
C LEU A 64 7.84 -5.04 12.60
N SER A 65 7.05 -4.16 12.01
CA SER A 65 6.80 -2.82 12.54
C SER A 65 5.89 -2.83 13.76
N SER A 66 5.89 -1.73 14.53
CA SER A 66 5.07 -1.55 15.72
C SER A 66 3.62 -1.91 15.51
N ARG A 67 3.06 -2.63 16.47
CA ARG A 67 1.64 -2.99 16.53
C ARG A 67 0.92 -2.16 17.55
N PHE A 68 -0.28 -1.75 17.21
CA PHE A 68 -1.14 -0.93 18.05
C PHE A 68 -2.22 -1.80 18.68
N ASP A 69 -1.88 -2.51 19.74
CA ASP A 69 -2.85 -3.28 20.51
C ASP A 69 -3.83 -2.32 21.21
N SER A 70 -5.11 -2.50 20.97
CA SER A 70 -6.14 -1.81 21.71
C SER A 70 -7.20 -2.81 22.14
N GLU A 71 -7.78 -2.60 23.34
CA GLU A 71 -8.89 -3.41 23.87
C GLU A 71 -10.09 -3.50 22.91
N LEU A 72 -10.25 -2.49 22.03
CA LEU A 72 -11.30 -2.45 21.00
C LEU A 72 -11.17 -3.57 19.96
N PHE A 73 -9.98 -4.16 19.81
CA PHE A 73 -9.66 -5.19 18.82
C PHE A 73 -9.43 -6.56 19.42
N GLN A 74 -9.67 -6.73 20.72
CA GLN A 74 -9.74 -8.09 21.28
C GLN A 74 -10.77 -8.92 20.50
N GLU A 75 -10.42 -10.18 20.26
CA GLU A 75 -11.11 -11.09 19.34
C GLU A 75 -12.64 -11.10 19.45
N LYS A 76 -13.16 -11.01 20.69
CA LYS A 76 -14.61 -10.94 20.98
C LYS A 76 -15.31 -9.69 20.42
N ASN A 77 -14.60 -8.59 20.24
CA ASN A 77 -15.18 -7.28 19.85
C ASN A 77 -14.92 -6.88 18.40
N ARG A 78 -13.98 -7.55 17.73
CA ARG A 78 -13.48 -7.16 16.42
C ARG A 78 -14.54 -7.02 15.35
N SER A 79 -15.38 -8.04 15.14
CA SER A 79 -16.44 -7.98 14.13
C SER A 79 -17.45 -6.87 14.43
N LYS A 80 -17.76 -6.65 15.70
CA LYS A 80 -18.62 -5.55 16.13
C LYS A 80 -17.98 -4.19 15.85
N THR A 81 -16.68 -4.06 16.13
CA THR A 81 -15.93 -2.82 15.93
C THR A 81 -15.85 -2.48 14.44
N ILE A 82 -15.51 -3.44 13.57
CA ILE A 82 -15.45 -3.22 12.12
C ILE A 82 -16.83 -2.89 11.56
N ASN A 83 -17.87 -3.65 11.92
CA ASN A 83 -19.22 -3.41 11.45
C ASN A 83 -19.74 -2.03 11.92
N SER A 84 -19.50 -1.67 13.19
CA SER A 84 -19.87 -0.36 13.72
C SER A 84 -19.11 0.77 13.02
N THR A 85 -17.83 0.56 12.66
CA THR A 85 -17.03 1.51 11.90
C THR A 85 -17.62 1.74 10.50
N TYR A 86 -18.01 0.70 9.80
CA TYR A 86 -18.69 0.83 8.52
C TYR A 86 -20.04 1.55 8.65
N ILE A 87 -20.84 1.22 9.66
CA ILE A 87 -22.12 1.90 9.93
C ILE A 87 -21.87 3.40 10.18
N LYS A 88 -20.94 3.74 11.08
CA LYS A 88 -20.54 5.13 11.33
C LYS A 88 -20.10 5.84 10.07
N TYR A 89 -19.27 5.16 9.23
CA TYR A 89 -18.80 5.70 7.99
C TYR A 89 -19.94 6.05 7.03
N PHE A 90 -20.89 5.13 6.82
CA PHE A 90 -22.07 5.37 5.96
C PHE A 90 -22.99 6.45 6.51
N LEU A 91 -23.15 6.52 7.82
CA LEU A 91 -23.93 7.56 8.50
C LEU A 91 -23.18 8.90 8.64
N ARG A 92 -21.93 8.98 8.13
CA ARG A 92 -21.03 10.16 8.26
C ARG A 92 -20.77 10.57 9.71
N LEU A 93 -20.83 9.62 10.64
CA LEU A 93 -20.50 9.82 12.04
C LEU A 93 -18.98 9.79 12.23
N PRO A 94 -18.46 10.44 13.28
CA PRO A 94 -17.03 10.42 13.60
C PRO A 94 -16.50 8.99 13.79
N ILE A 95 -15.37 8.71 13.17
CA ILE A 95 -14.58 7.48 13.35
C ILE A 95 -13.30 7.91 14.04
N ASN A 96 -12.97 7.27 15.16
CA ASN A 96 -11.75 7.51 15.92
C ASN A 96 -10.85 6.28 15.78
N PRO A 97 -10.03 6.18 14.70
CA PRO A 97 -9.07 5.11 14.56
C PRO A 97 -7.91 5.30 15.56
N PRO A 98 -7.18 4.24 15.92
CA PRO A 98 -6.00 4.36 16.79
C PRO A 98 -4.90 5.23 16.16
N TYR A 99 -4.86 5.32 14.86
CA TYR A 99 -4.00 6.18 14.03
C TYR A 99 -4.70 6.45 12.69
N ASN A 100 -4.21 7.41 11.94
CA ASN A 100 -4.73 7.80 10.63
C ASN A 100 -3.66 7.69 9.53
N LEU A 101 -4.00 7.99 8.28
CA LEU A 101 -3.05 7.93 7.16
C LEU A 101 -1.98 9.03 7.23
N ASP A 102 -2.22 10.15 7.92
CA ASP A 102 -1.20 11.18 8.15
C ASP A 102 -0.11 10.66 9.11
N ASP A 103 -0.48 9.89 10.14
CA ASP A 103 0.48 9.23 11.03
C ASP A 103 1.35 8.23 10.26
N MET A 104 0.75 7.45 9.35
CA MET A 104 1.49 6.51 8.49
C MET A 104 2.40 7.23 7.49
N ALA A 105 2.02 8.41 7.02
CA ALA A 105 2.87 9.24 6.18
C ALA A 105 4.11 9.74 6.93
N ASN A 106 3.94 10.14 8.19
CA ASN A 106 5.07 10.54 9.04
C ASN A 106 6.04 9.40 9.31
N ASP A 107 5.56 8.15 9.43
CA ASP A 107 6.43 6.97 9.56
C ASP A 107 7.38 6.83 8.37
N SER A 108 6.88 7.14 7.17
CA SER A 108 7.69 7.06 5.95
C SER A 108 8.83 8.10 5.94
N ILE A 109 8.58 9.29 6.50
CA ILE A 109 9.59 10.34 6.61
C ILE A 109 10.68 9.97 7.64
N ILE A 110 10.31 9.32 8.75
CA ILE A 110 11.26 8.84 9.74
C ILE A 110 12.31 7.89 9.11
N ILE A 111 11.91 7.08 8.14
CA ILE A 111 12.84 6.19 7.41
C ILE A 111 13.85 7.00 6.61
N LEU A 112 13.39 8.01 5.85
CA LEU A 112 14.28 8.88 5.08
C LEU A 112 15.26 9.63 5.98
N ASP A 113 14.79 10.11 7.14
CA ASP A 113 15.63 10.79 8.13
C ASP A 113 16.66 9.83 8.73
N LYS A 114 16.27 8.60 9.09
CA LYS A 114 17.14 7.55 9.60
C LYS A 114 18.27 7.19 8.63
N LEU A 115 17.97 7.20 7.34
CA LEU A 115 18.93 6.89 6.28
C LEU A 115 19.70 8.12 5.75
N ASN A 116 19.48 9.31 6.35
CA ASN A 116 20.05 10.59 5.92
C ASN A 116 19.76 10.92 4.44
N ILE A 117 18.56 10.55 3.97
CA ILE A 117 18.11 10.80 2.61
C ILE A 117 17.36 12.13 2.57
N GLY A 118 17.93 13.13 1.90
CA GLY A 118 17.31 14.45 1.73
C GLY A 118 16.07 14.41 0.85
N LYS A 119 16.17 13.76 -0.32
CA LYS A 119 15.08 13.60 -1.29
C LYS A 119 15.07 12.19 -1.86
N ALA A 120 13.88 11.65 -2.13
CA ALA A 120 13.70 10.35 -2.77
C ALA A 120 12.58 10.40 -3.83
N HIS A 121 12.61 9.47 -4.77
CA HIS A 121 11.42 9.10 -5.51
C HIS A 121 10.42 8.43 -4.57
N LEU A 122 9.13 8.55 -4.87
CA LEU A 122 8.07 7.98 -4.05
C LEU A 122 7.16 7.12 -4.91
N LEU A 123 6.99 5.85 -4.53
CA LEU A 123 6.07 4.94 -5.19
C LEU A 123 5.09 4.38 -4.15
N GLY A 124 3.79 4.50 -4.41
CA GLY A 124 2.77 3.96 -3.52
C GLY A 124 1.70 3.17 -4.25
N ILE A 125 1.39 1.97 -3.75
CA ILE A 125 0.32 1.12 -4.29
C ILE A 125 -0.88 1.08 -3.34
N SER A 126 -2.10 1.18 -3.88
CA SER A 126 -3.34 1.00 -3.12
C SER A 126 -3.44 1.95 -1.90
N MET A 127 -3.56 1.42 -0.67
CA MET A 127 -3.47 2.22 0.56
C MET A 127 -2.13 2.97 0.64
N GLY A 128 -1.03 2.34 0.24
CA GLY A 128 0.28 3.01 0.18
C GLY A 128 0.27 4.22 -0.75
N GLY A 129 -0.46 4.17 -1.85
CA GLY A 129 -0.70 5.34 -2.69
C GLY A 129 -1.53 6.44 -2.01
N MET A 130 -2.43 6.07 -1.09
CA MET A 130 -3.15 7.07 -0.28
C MET A 130 -2.22 7.76 0.72
N ILE A 131 -1.29 7.01 1.31
CA ILE A 131 -0.25 7.51 2.21
C ILE A 131 0.72 8.39 1.43
N ALA A 132 1.20 7.92 0.27
CA ALA A 132 2.13 8.63 -0.59
C ALA A 132 1.57 9.99 -1.09
N GLN A 133 0.27 10.10 -1.36
CA GLN A 133 -0.38 11.38 -1.64
C GLN A 133 -0.22 12.39 -0.49
N ILE A 134 -0.26 11.92 0.75
CA ILE A 134 -0.08 12.77 1.94
C ILE A 134 1.39 13.18 2.06
N ILE A 135 2.31 12.24 1.84
CA ILE A 135 3.76 12.50 1.86
C ILE A 135 4.09 13.57 0.81
N ALA A 136 3.70 13.35 -0.45
CA ALA A 136 4.00 14.27 -1.55
C ALA A 136 3.41 15.68 -1.35
N ALA A 137 2.25 15.78 -0.69
CA ALA A 137 1.59 17.06 -0.41
C ALA A 137 2.18 17.78 0.80
N ASN A 138 2.55 17.06 1.88
CA ASN A 138 3.02 17.66 3.12
C ASN A 138 4.54 17.89 3.13
N HIS A 139 5.29 17.12 2.33
CA HIS A 139 6.76 17.15 2.28
C HIS A 139 7.27 17.30 0.83
N PRO A 140 6.85 18.33 0.08
CA PRO A 140 7.22 18.47 -1.34
C PRO A 140 8.73 18.55 -1.55
N ASP A 141 9.47 19.10 -0.58
CA ASP A 141 10.92 19.24 -0.65
C ASP A 141 11.67 17.91 -0.46
N ARG A 142 10.97 16.86 -0.01
CA ARG A 142 11.53 15.53 0.22
C ARG A 142 11.28 14.57 -0.96
N ILE A 143 10.46 14.98 -1.96
CA ILE A 143 10.02 14.10 -3.05
C ILE A 143 10.54 14.63 -4.39
N LYS A 144 11.20 13.75 -5.16
CA LYS A 144 11.68 14.01 -6.52
C LYS A 144 10.56 13.80 -7.53
N THR A 145 10.05 12.58 -7.63
CA THR A 145 8.89 12.20 -8.44
C THR A 145 7.92 11.35 -7.62
N PHE A 146 6.69 11.27 -8.06
CA PHE A 146 5.65 10.49 -7.38
C PHE A 146 5.00 9.50 -8.35
N THR A 147 5.04 8.21 -8.04
CA THR A 147 4.33 7.15 -8.78
C THR A 147 3.18 6.61 -7.94
N LEU A 148 1.98 6.63 -8.51
CA LEU A 148 0.75 6.20 -7.86
C LEU A 148 0.15 5.01 -8.61
N ILE A 149 0.11 3.83 -7.98
CA ILE A 149 -0.41 2.61 -8.60
C ILE A 149 -1.71 2.17 -7.92
N ALA A 150 -2.75 1.90 -8.72
CA ALA A 150 -4.01 1.29 -8.28
C ALA A 150 -4.60 1.93 -7.00
N SER A 151 -4.67 3.27 -6.92
CA SER A 151 -5.04 3.99 -5.72
C SER A 151 -6.17 5.01 -5.91
N SER A 152 -6.55 5.69 -4.86
CA SER A 152 -7.67 6.63 -4.82
C SER A 152 -7.36 7.86 -3.97
N THR A 153 -7.79 9.02 -4.44
CA THR A 153 -7.79 10.27 -3.65
C THR A 153 -9.05 10.42 -2.79
N SER A 154 -10.15 9.85 -3.25
CA SER A 154 -11.44 9.97 -2.58
C SER A 154 -11.55 8.97 -1.43
N ALA A 155 -12.31 9.36 -0.41
CA ALA A 155 -12.77 8.42 0.59
C ALA A 155 -13.58 7.28 -0.09
N PRO A 156 -13.49 6.04 0.41
CA PRO A 156 -14.25 4.92 -0.13
C PRO A 156 -15.75 5.21 -0.17
N SER A 157 -16.45 4.71 -1.16
CA SER A 157 -17.91 4.78 -1.23
C SER A 157 -18.47 3.52 -1.91
N PRO A 158 -19.77 3.23 -1.78
CA PRO A 158 -20.38 2.10 -2.48
C PRO A 158 -20.19 2.16 -4.01
N PHE A 159 -20.02 3.37 -4.55
CA PHE A 159 -19.91 3.61 -6.00
C PHE A 159 -18.48 3.53 -6.53
N ASN A 160 -17.46 3.80 -5.71
CA ASN A 160 -16.06 3.86 -6.12
C ASN A 160 -15.13 2.91 -5.33
N GLY A 161 -15.69 2.15 -4.40
CA GLY A 161 -14.97 1.13 -3.62
C GLY A 161 -15.07 -0.27 -4.24
N PRO A 162 -14.72 -1.30 -3.44
CA PRO A 162 -14.65 -2.68 -3.87
C PRO A 162 -15.95 -3.23 -4.45
N THR A 163 -15.83 -4.15 -5.40
CA THR A 163 -16.96 -4.96 -5.89
C THR A 163 -17.56 -5.79 -4.75
N ARG A 164 -18.78 -6.29 -4.96
CA ARG A 164 -19.48 -7.10 -3.94
C ARG A 164 -18.68 -8.31 -3.48
N ASP A 165 -18.00 -8.99 -4.40
CA ASP A 165 -17.28 -10.22 -4.11
C ASP A 165 -15.98 -9.95 -3.36
N VAL A 166 -15.21 -8.93 -3.79
CA VAL A 166 -14.03 -8.46 -3.05
C VAL A 166 -14.42 -8.04 -1.64
N ARG A 167 -15.50 -7.27 -1.49
CA ARG A 167 -15.98 -6.83 -0.17
C ARG A 167 -16.34 -8.01 0.73
N LYS A 168 -17.07 -9.00 0.20
CA LYS A 168 -17.41 -10.21 0.95
C LYS A 168 -16.16 -10.95 1.43
N LEU A 169 -15.15 -11.06 0.56
CA LEU A 169 -13.92 -11.78 0.88
C LEU A 169 -13.11 -11.02 1.94
N LEU A 170 -12.97 -9.70 1.82
CA LEU A 170 -12.29 -8.86 2.80
C LEU A 170 -12.99 -8.89 4.18
N MET A 171 -14.33 -8.90 4.20
CA MET A 171 -15.11 -8.98 5.44
C MET A 171 -15.11 -10.39 6.06
N LYS A 172 -14.97 -11.44 5.24
CA LYS A 172 -14.86 -12.84 5.69
C LYS A 172 -13.45 -13.20 6.15
N ARG A 173 -12.50 -12.27 6.17
CA ARG A 173 -11.17 -12.53 6.69
C ARG A 173 -11.29 -13.00 8.13
N SER A 174 -11.36 -14.32 8.26
CA SER A 174 -11.46 -14.99 9.55
C SER A 174 -10.12 -14.96 10.22
N ASN A 175 -10.07 -14.40 11.38
CA ASN A 175 -8.97 -14.54 12.31
C ASN A 175 -9.21 -15.80 13.14
N ASN A 176 -9.06 -16.93 12.50
CA ASN A 176 -8.88 -18.12 13.29
C ASN A 176 -7.39 -18.20 13.67
N PRO A 177 -7.02 -17.91 14.93
CA PRO A 177 -5.63 -17.98 15.38
C PRO A 177 -5.07 -19.39 15.22
N ASN A 178 -5.94 -20.39 15.12
CA ASN A 178 -5.59 -21.79 14.90
C ASN A 178 -5.48 -22.16 13.42
N SER A 179 -5.62 -21.21 12.47
CA SER A 179 -5.43 -21.50 11.05
C SER A 179 -4.01 -21.97 10.78
N THR A 180 -3.89 -23.06 10.09
CA THR A 180 -2.61 -23.58 9.60
C THR A 180 -1.97 -22.62 8.58
N VAL A 181 -0.67 -22.76 8.36
CA VAL A 181 0.05 -21.99 7.32
C VAL A 181 -0.61 -22.20 5.96
N ASN A 182 -0.95 -23.44 5.60
CA ASN A 182 -1.58 -23.77 4.31
C ASN A 182 -2.96 -23.08 4.16
N GLU A 183 -3.81 -23.12 5.19
CA GLU A 183 -5.10 -22.43 5.16
C GLU A 183 -4.95 -20.91 4.98
N ARG A 184 -3.90 -20.32 5.55
CA ARG A 184 -3.58 -18.90 5.37
C ARG A 184 -3.09 -18.61 3.96
N ILE A 185 -2.26 -19.49 3.37
CA ILE A 185 -1.80 -19.39 1.98
C ILE A 185 -2.97 -19.52 1.01
N ASP A 186 -3.83 -20.51 1.18
CA ASP A 186 -5.03 -20.73 0.34
C ASP A 186 -5.96 -19.51 0.37
N ARG A 187 -6.07 -18.88 1.54
CA ARG A 187 -6.84 -17.64 1.67
C ARG A 187 -6.20 -16.49 0.89
N SER A 188 -4.88 -16.37 0.98
CA SER A 188 -4.13 -15.37 0.20
C SER A 188 -4.29 -15.61 -1.30
N LYS A 189 -4.15 -16.86 -1.78
CA LYS A 189 -4.40 -17.22 -3.19
C LYS A 189 -5.79 -16.78 -3.65
N LYS A 190 -6.85 -17.04 -2.86
CA LYS A 190 -8.21 -16.61 -3.22
C LYS A 190 -8.35 -15.09 -3.35
N ILE A 191 -7.66 -14.32 -2.50
CA ILE A 191 -7.66 -12.86 -2.59
C ILE A 191 -6.90 -12.43 -3.85
N PHE A 192 -5.69 -12.95 -4.07
CA PHE A 192 -4.85 -12.60 -5.21
C PHE A 192 -5.52 -12.98 -6.54
N ALA A 193 -6.11 -14.18 -6.64
CA ALA A 193 -6.87 -14.58 -7.84
C ALA A 193 -8.05 -13.65 -8.15
N LEU A 194 -8.66 -13.04 -7.13
CA LEU A 194 -9.80 -12.13 -7.32
C LEU A 194 -9.36 -10.73 -7.75
N ILE A 195 -8.24 -10.24 -7.22
CA ILE A 195 -7.77 -8.86 -7.45
C ILE A 195 -6.60 -8.76 -8.44
N GLY A 196 -5.91 -9.85 -8.71
CA GLY A 196 -4.80 -9.94 -9.66
C GLY A 196 -5.23 -10.23 -11.10
N LEU A 197 -4.25 -10.40 -11.97
CA LEU A 197 -4.42 -10.73 -13.37
C LEU A 197 -5.21 -12.05 -13.53
N GLU A 198 -6.22 -12.04 -14.38
CA GLU A 198 -7.04 -13.22 -14.63
C GLU A 198 -6.22 -14.35 -15.24
N GLY A 199 -6.33 -15.54 -14.65
CA GLY A 199 -5.60 -16.72 -15.11
C GLY A 199 -4.11 -16.73 -14.76
N TYR A 200 -3.62 -15.76 -13.98
CA TYR A 200 -2.24 -15.78 -13.52
C TYR A 200 -2.01 -16.93 -12.54
N ASP A 201 -0.94 -17.71 -12.80
CA ASP A 201 -0.61 -18.87 -11.96
C ASP A 201 -0.04 -18.41 -10.62
N LEU A 202 -0.75 -18.77 -9.56
CA LEU A 202 -0.34 -18.54 -8.16
C LEU A 202 0.17 -19.85 -7.50
N ASP A 203 0.19 -20.97 -8.21
CA ASP A 203 0.70 -22.26 -7.72
C ASP A 203 2.21 -22.38 -7.97
N THR A 204 2.95 -21.30 -7.66
CA THR A 204 4.39 -21.22 -7.81
C THR A 204 5.11 -21.34 -6.46
N GLN A 205 6.35 -21.86 -6.48
CA GLN A 205 7.19 -21.93 -5.29
C GLN A 205 7.47 -20.53 -4.73
N GLU A 206 7.68 -19.54 -5.61
CA GLU A 206 7.89 -18.14 -5.21
C GLU A 206 6.71 -17.59 -4.39
N PHE A 207 5.48 -17.77 -4.87
CA PHE A 207 4.30 -17.32 -4.14
C PHE A 207 4.16 -18.04 -2.79
N TYR A 208 4.47 -19.32 -2.75
CA TYR A 208 4.45 -20.11 -1.50
C TYR A 208 5.47 -19.58 -0.50
N ASP A 209 6.73 -19.42 -0.90
CA ASP A 209 7.82 -18.98 -0.02
C ASP A 209 7.59 -17.57 0.52
N LYS A 210 7.20 -16.63 -0.32
CA LYS A 210 6.82 -15.26 0.10
C LYS A 210 5.62 -15.27 1.05
N SER A 211 4.64 -16.12 0.81
CA SER A 211 3.48 -16.25 1.70
C SER A 211 3.88 -16.82 3.06
N VAL A 212 4.75 -17.83 3.10
CA VAL A 212 5.29 -18.40 4.34
C VAL A 212 6.09 -17.35 5.12
N GLU A 213 6.96 -16.61 4.44
CA GLU A 213 7.74 -15.54 5.07
C GLU A 213 6.80 -14.48 5.66
N ALA A 214 5.84 -13.97 4.88
CA ALA A 214 4.88 -12.98 5.34
C ALA A 214 4.06 -13.48 6.56
N ILE A 215 3.65 -14.75 6.57
CA ILE A 215 2.92 -15.36 7.67
C ILE A 215 3.78 -15.43 8.93
N LYS A 216 5.05 -15.86 8.82
CA LYS A 216 5.99 -15.91 9.93
C LYS A 216 6.25 -14.53 10.53
N ARG A 217 6.44 -13.52 9.69
CA ARG A 217 6.67 -12.13 10.09
C ARG A 217 5.44 -11.50 10.76
N ALA A 218 4.25 -11.78 10.24
CA ALA A 218 3.00 -11.26 10.81
C ALA A 218 2.68 -11.86 12.18
N GLY A 219 3.15 -13.08 12.48
CA GLY A 219 2.73 -13.80 13.65
C GLY A 219 1.24 -14.22 13.59
N PRO A 220 0.66 -14.61 14.72
CA PRO A 220 -0.73 -15.09 14.78
C PRO A 220 -1.76 -13.97 14.71
N ASP A 221 -1.40 -12.74 15.09
CA ASP A 221 -2.33 -11.60 15.13
C ASP A 221 -2.43 -10.90 13.77
N ASP A 222 -3.63 -10.85 13.19
CA ASP A 222 -3.94 -10.11 11.97
C ASP A 222 -4.89 -8.91 12.21
N THR A 223 -5.05 -8.49 13.46
CA THR A 223 -5.91 -7.34 13.83
C THR A 223 -5.41 -6.03 13.23
N GLY A 224 -4.12 -5.94 12.93
CA GLY A 224 -3.51 -4.80 12.25
C GLY A 224 -4.22 -4.41 10.95
N PHE A 225 -4.61 -5.38 10.14
CA PHE A 225 -5.40 -5.13 8.93
C PHE A 225 -6.69 -4.32 9.20
N SER A 226 -7.35 -4.63 10.30
CA SER A 226 -8.60 -3.96 10.69
C SER A 226 -8.36 -2.52 11.14
N ARG A 227 -7.27 -2.26 11.86
CA ARG A 227 -6.86 -0.91 12.27
C ARG A 227 -6.47 -0.06 11.07
N GLN A 228 -5.77 -0.63 10.10
CA GLN A 228 -5.47 0.05 8.83
C GLN A 228 -6.75 0.36 8.03
N ILE A 229 -7.76 -0.53 8.00
CA ILE A 229 -9.07 -0.21 7.41
C ILE A 229 -9.71 0.99 8.15
N MET A 230 -9.67 1.01 9.48
CA MET A 230 -10.19 2.14 10.23
C MET A 230 -9.43 3.43 9.93
N ALA A 231 -8.11 3.37 9.75
CA ALA A 231 -7.31 4.51 9.34
C ALA A 231 -7.77 5.05 7.97
N ILE A 232 -8.03 4.17 6.99
CA ILE A 232 -8.57 4.56 5.68
C ILE A 232 -9.94 5.22 5.82
N LEU A 233 -10.86 4.61 6.57
CA LEU A 233 -12.23 5.10 6.74
C LEU A 233 -12.31 6.37 7.59
N GLY A 234 -11.44 6.50 8.59
CA GLY A 234 -11.33 7.67 9.46
C GLY A 234 -10.58 8.84 8.87
N SER A 235 -9.80 8.61 7.81
CA SER A 235 -9.03 9.66 7.15
C SER A 235 -9.93 10.60 6.35
N LYS A 236 -9.68 11.89 6.49
CA LYS A 236 -10.39 12.93 5.74
C LYS A 236 -10.14 12.81 4.24
N ASN A 237 -11.01 13.41 3.47
CA ASN A 237 -10.86 13.55 2.02
C ASN A 237 -9.54 14.29 1.68
N ARG A 238 -8.68 13.66 0.88
CA ARG A 238 -7.36 14.19 0.50
C ARG A 238 -7.38 15.17 -0.67
N ILE A 239 -8.55 15.55 -1.19
CA ILE A 239 -8.66 16.38 -2.42
C ILE A 239 -7.84 17.68 -2.31
N LYS A 240 -7.89 18.36 -1.14
CA LYS A 240 -7.11 19.60 -0.97
C LYS A 240 -5.60 19.33 -1.02
N LYS A 241 -5.14 18.30 -0.32
CA LYS A 241 -3.72 17.89 -0.31
C LYS A 241 -3.23 17.49 -1.70
N VAL A 242 -4.02 16.69 -2.41
CA VAL A 242 -3.64 16.21 -3.75
C VAL A 242 -3.50 17.35 -4.78
N LYS A 243 -4.30 18.40 -4.65
CA LYS A 243 -4.18 19.60 -5.51
C LYS A 243 -2.88 20.40 -5.27
N SER A 244 -2.25 20.24 -4.11
CA SER A 244 -0.98 20.92 -3.79
C SER A 244 0.26 20.09 -4.12
N ILE A 245 0.12 18.89 -4.65
CA ILE A 245 1.25 18.07 -5.07
C ILE A 245 1.94 18.74 -6.25
N SER A 246 3.20 19.11 -6.09
CA SER A 246 4.03 19.75 -7.11
C SER A 246 4.94 18.75 -7.84
N ALA A 247 5.24 17.61 -7.22
CA ALA A 247 6.08 16.58 -7.81
C ALA A 247 5.49 16.06 -9.13
N LYS A 248 6.35 15.86 -10.15
CA LYS A 248 5.98 15.15 -11.38
C LYS A 248 5.37 13.81 -10.98
N THR A 249 4.18 13.50 -11.48
CA THR A 249 3.40 12.35 -11.00
C THR A 249 3.03 11.41 -12.13
N LEU A 250 3.32 10.12 -11.98
CA LEU A 250 2.83 9.04 -12.84
C LEU A 250 1.72 8.28 -12.12
N ILE A 251 0.57 8.15 -12.78
CA ILE A 251 -0.57 7.38 -12.27
C ILE A 251 -0.77 6.16 -13.16
N VAL A 252 -0.66 4.96 -12.58
CA VAL A 252 -0.92 3.69 -13.28
C VAL A 252 -2.12 2.99 -12.64
N HIS A 253 -3.08 2.58 -13.45
CA HIS A 253 -4.30 1.96 -12.92
C HIS A 253 -4.90 0.91 -13.87
N GLY A 254 -5.40 -0.17 -13.27
CA GLY A 254 -6.10 -1.21 -14.00
C GLY A 254 -7.52 -0.80 -14.40
N LYS A 255 -7.87 -0.98 -15.68
CA LYS A 255 -9.26 -0.75 -16.17
C LYS A 255 -10.26 -1.67 -15.48
N GLN A 256 -9.82 -2.89 -15.12
CA GLN A 256 -10.63 -3.94 -14.53
C GLN A 256 -10.46 -4.04 -12.99
N ASP A 257 -9.85 -3.05 -12.34
CA ASP A 257 -9.60 -3.10 -10.88
C ASP A 257 -10.90 -3.31 -10.09
N PRO A 258 -11.05 -4.47 -9.41
CA PRO A 258 -12.26 -4.79 -8.64
C PRO A 258 -12.25 -4.21 -7.23
N LEU A 259 -11.09 -3.71 -6.78
CA LEU A 259 -10.89 -3.17 -5.43
C LEU A 259 -11.02 -1.64 -5.42
N ILE A 260 -10.36 -0.96 -6.36
CA ILE A 260 -10.42 0.50 -6.52
C ILE A 260 -10.77 0.81 -7.98
N LYS A 261 -12.02 1.19 -8.24
CA LYS A 261 -12.50 1.41 -9.61
C LYS A 261 -11.70 2.47 -10.35
N VAL A 262 -11.41 2.22 -11.62
CA VAL A 262 -10.60 3.08 -12.51
C VAL A 262 -11.01 4.56 -12.54
N LYS A 263 -12.28 4.89 -12.29
CA LYS A 263 -12.73 6.29 -12.19
C LYS A 263 -12.01 7.10 -11.11
N ASN A 264 -11.41 6.43 -10.10
CA ASN A 264 -10.58 7.11 -9.10
C ASN A 264 -9.27 7.62 -9.72
N ALA A 265 -8.66 6.88 -10.63
CA ALA A 265 -7.46 7.31 -11.36
C ALA A 265 -7.75 8.54 -12.22
N TYR A 266 -8.82 8.53 -13.02
CA TYR A 266 -9.23 9.71 -13.80
C TYR A 266 -9.48 10.93 -12.93
N LYS A 267 -10.10 10.72 -11.75
CA LYS A 267 -10.33 11.83 -10.81
C LYS A 267 -9.01 12.34 -10.24
N THR A 268 -8.10 11.45 -9.86
CA THR A 268 -6.80 11.82 -9.28
C THR A 268 -5.96 12.59 -10.30
N ASN A 269 -5.91 12.13 -11.55
CA ASN A 269 -5.22 12.82 -12.65
C ASN A 269 -5.73 14.24 -12.88
N LYS A 270 -7.03 14.46 -12.77
CA LYS A 270 -7.62 15.81 -12.86
C LYS A 270 -7.27 16.72 -11.69
N LEU A 271 -6.85 16.17 -10.56
CA LEU A 271 -6.57 16.91 -9.34
C LEU A 271 -5.09 17.26 -9.18
N ILE A 272 -4.17 16.44 -9.66
CA ILE A 272 -2.74 16.68 -9.62
C ILE A 272 -2.31 17.44 -10.88
N PRO A 273 -1.80 18.68 -10.76
CA PRO A 273 -1.53 19.50 -11.93
C PRO A 273 -0.50 18.92 -12.90
N ASN A 274 0.55 18.29 -12.37
CA ASN A 274 1.65 17.72 -13.15
C ASN A 274 1.58 16.19 -13.09
N SER A 275 0.53 15.61 -13.71
CA SER A 275 0.35 14.16 -13.70
C SER A 275 0.06 13.58 -15.08
N GLU A 276 0.69 12.43 -15.34
CA GLU A 276 0.43 11.55 -16.46
C GLU A 276 -0.39 10.34 -16.00
N LEU A 277 -1.24 9.81 -16.87
CA LEU A 277 -2.16 8.72 -16.56
C LEU A 277 -2.04 7.58 -17.56
N ILE A 278 -1.70 6.39 -17.06
CA ILE A 278 -1.69 5.14 -17.81
C ILE A 278 -2.82 4.25 -17.31
N ILE A 279 -3.73 3.87 -18.21
CA ILE A 279 -4.80 2.90 -17.95
C ILE A 279 -4.50 1.62 -18.72
N LEU A 280 -4.24 0.54 -17.98
CA LEU A 280 -3.94 -0.77 -18.54
C LEU A 280 -5.21 -1.62 -18.63
N SER A 281 -5.53 -2.12 -19.84
CA SER A 281 -6.78 -2.84 -20.11
C SER A 281 -6.85 -4.18 -19.37
N GLU A 282 -5.72 -4.87 -19.28
CA GLU A 282 -5.59 -6.20 -18.69
C GLU A 282 -5.37 -6.16 -17.18
N MET A 283 -4.85 -5.04 -16.67
CA MET A 283 -4.55 -4.89 -15.25
C MET A 283 -5.83 -4.86 -14.42
N ARG A 284 -5.82 -5.62 -13.34
CA ARG A 284 -6.73 -5.48 -12.20
C ARG A 284 -6.08 -4.59 -11.13
N HIS A 285 -5.75 -5.13 -9.97
CA HIS A 285 -5.22 -4.35 -8.85
C HIS A 285 -3.73 -4.55 -8.58
N LEU A 286 -3.18 -5.68 -9.04
CA LEU A 286 -1.79 -6.07 -8.79
C LEU A 286 -0.91 -5.82 -10.02
N ILE A 287 0.40 -5.90 -9.82
CA ILE A 287 1.43 -5.63 -10.83
C ILE A 287 2.27 -6.88 -11.10
N GLU A 288 1.62 -7.96 -11.47
CA GLU A 288 2.28 -9.19 -11.89
C GLU A 288 3.23 -8.94 -13.07
N PRO A 289 4.24 -9.79 -13.32
CA PRO A 289 5.24 -9.58 -14.37
C PRO A 289 4.67 -9.20 -15.74
N PRO A 290 3.59 -9.83 -16.27
CA PRO A 290 3.01 -9.42 -17.54
C PRO A 290 2.44 -7.99 -17.52
N ILE A 291 1.86 -7.58 -16.39
CA ILE A 291 1.32 -6.24 -16.22
C ILE A 291 2.43 -5.21 -16.06
N PHE A 292 3.46 -5.52 -15.26
CA PHE A 292 4.61 -4.64 -15.07
C PHE A 292 5.33 -4.34 -16.39
N ASN A 293 5.49 -5.33 -17.25
CA ASN A 293 6.12 -5.18 -18.56
C ASN A 293 5.40 -4.19 -19.49
N LEU A 294 4.10 -3.89 -19.25
CA LEU A 294 3.34 -2.93 -20.06
C LEU A 294 3.65 -1.47 -19.73
N PHE A 295 4.27 -1.17 -18.58
CA PHE A 295 4.52 0.21 -18.15
C PHE A 295 5.91 0.44 -17.54
N LYS A 296 6.79 -0.56 -17.49
CA LYS A 296 8.11 -0.43 -16.88
C LYS A 296 8.99 0.65 -17.54
N ASP A 297 8.89 0.80 -18.86
CA ASP A 297 9.65 1.80 -19.59
C ASP A 297 9.10 3.22 -19.31
N ASP A 298 7.79 3.37 -19.21
CA ASP A 298 7.17 4.63 -18.77
C ASP A 298 7.56 4.97 -17.33
N LEU A 299 7.63 3.97 -16.46
CA LEU A 299 8.11 4.15 -15.08
C LEU A 299 9.57 4.62 -15.08
N LEU A 300 10.45 3.99 -15.85
CA LEU A 300 11.85 4.38 -15.94
C LEU A 300 12.00 5.82 -16.45
N ASN A 301 11.32 6.15 -17.55
CA ASN A 301 11.32 7.51 -18.11
C ASN A 301 10.81 8.54 -17.09
N HIS A 302 9.76 8.20 -16.33
CA HIS A 302 9.23 9.07 -15.28
C HIS A 302 10.23 9.30 -14.15
N LEU A 303 11.02 8.30 -13.77
CA LEU A 303 12.01 8.39 -12.70
C LEU A 303 13.30 9.12 -13.13
N THR A 304 13.67 9.06 -14.40
CA THR A 304 14.95 9.61 -14.94
C THR A 304 14.79 11.01 -15.54
N ASP A 305 13.61 11.36 -16.05
CA ASP A 305 13.32 12.69 -16.64
C ASP A 305 12.85 13.67 -15.56
N ILE A 306 13.82 14.25 -14.80
CA ILE A 306 13.60 15.16 -13.66
C ILE A 306 13.93 16.60 -14.04
#